data_3fee2b7edd56db140909013194542a98
#
_entry.id   3fee2b7edd56db140909013194542a98
#
_cell.length_a   1.000
_cell.length_b   1.000
_cell.length_c   1.000
_cell.angle_alpha   90.00
_cell.angle_beta   90.00
_cell.angle_gamma   90.00
#
_symmetry.space_group_name_H-M   'P 1'
#
loop_
_entity.id
_entity.type
_entity.pdbx_description
1 polymer ?
#
loop_
_entity_poly.entity_id
_entity_poly.type
_entity_poly.pdbx_seq_one_letter_code
_entity_poly.pdbx_strand_id
1 'polypeptide(L)'
;MYEGKTQLTRIWVYKSEFAKNMDENIAVHTKWMEETHYRSGEKKLYFLNWSKAPEIKEGKETGNIMFVLTEVYESISGVDDHEQQAQNSLTLPHDMSEGLVELTICDRGAIKHSLWK
;
A
#
# COMPACT_ATOMS: atom_id res chain seq x y z
N MET A 1 11.73 8.31 -15.51
CA MET A 1 12.62 7.86 -14.43
C MET A 1 12.26 6.51 -13.84
N TYR A 2 11.00 6.30 -13.55
CA TYR A 2 10.56 5.01 -13.02
C TYR A 2 9.95 4.09 -14.06
N GLU A 3 10.03 4.44 -15.34
CA GLU A 3 9.51 3.61 -16.42
C GLU A 3 10.09 2.20 -16.34
N GLY A 4 9.22 1.20 -16.48
CA GLY A 4 9.60 -0.20 -16.39
C GLY A 4 9.72 -0.75 -14.97
N LYS A 5 9.73 0.13 -13.96
CA LYS A 5 9.72 -0.32 -12.56
C LYS A 5 8.33 -0.86 -12.20
N THR A 6 8.26 -1.57 -11.08
CA THR A 6 7.02 -2.21 -10.64
C THR A 6 6.34 -1.40 -9.56
N GLN A 7 5.07 -1.08 -9.76
CA GLN A 7 4.28 -0.35 -8.77
C GLN A 7 3.22 -1.26 -8.17
N LEU A 8 3.20 -1.31 -6.86
CA LEU A 8 2.14 -1.94 -6.09
C LEU A 8 1.21 -0.84 -5.60
N THR A 9 -0.08 -0.99 -5.90
CA THR A 9 -1.11 -0.07 -5.41
C THR A 9 -2.24 -0.88 -4.80
N ARG A 10 -2.63 -0.54 -3.59
CA ARG A 10 -3.80 -1.13 -2.95
C ARG A 10 -4.66 -0.02 -2.38
N ILE A 11 -5.97 -0.17 -2.51
CA ILE A 11 -6.94 0.81 -2.03
C ILE A 11 -7.93 0.07 -1.15
N TRP A 12 -7.99 0.49 0.13
CA TRP A 12 -8.97 -0.03 1.10
C TRP A 12 -9.98 1.05 1.38
N VAL A 13 -11.25 0.70 1.38
CA VAL A 13 -12.32 1.59 1.80
C VAL A 13 -12.95 1.01 3.06
N TYR A 14 -12.99 1.78 4.13
CA TYR A 14 -13.55 1.38 5.42
C TYR A 14 -14.68 2.27 5.85
N LYS A 15 -15.59 1.71 6.63
CA LYS A 15 -16.54 2.52 7.39
C LYS A 15 -15.75 3.43 8.31
N SER A 16 -16.19 4.68 8.47
CA SER A 16 -15.42 5.72 9.19
C SER A 16 -15.04 5.35 10.62
N GLU A 17 -15.86 4.58 11.32
CA GLU A 17 -15.56 4.16 12.69
C GLU A 17 -14.34 3.23 12.80
N PHE A 18 -13.91 2.64 11.69
CA PHE A 18 -12.73 1.77 11.66
C PHE A 18 -11.46 2.46 11.17
N ALA A 19 -11.55 3.75 10.82
CA ALA A 19 -10.40 4.49 10.30
C ALA A 19 -9.24 4.54 11.28
N LYS A 20 -9.52 4.68 12.57
CA LYS A 20 -8.49 4.72 13.61
C LYS A 20 -7.72 3.39 13.69
N ASN A 21 -8.42 2.27 13.56
CA ASN A 21 -7.77 0.96 13.53
C ASN A 21 -6.81 0.85 12.35
N MET A 22 -7.23 1.37 11.19
CA MET A 22 -6.38 1.35 10.01
C MET A 22 -5.18 2.28 10.16
N ASP A 23 -5.35 3.45 10.79
CA ASP A 23 -4.23 4.34 11.10
C ASP A 23 -3.15 3.62 11.90
N GLU A 24 -3.56 2.84 12.89
CA GLU A 24 -2.65 2.06 13.73
C GLU A 24 -1.96 0.93 12.95
N ASN A 25 -2.71 0.24 12.09
CA ASN A 25 -2.15 -0.78 11.21
C ASN A 25 -1.09 -0.20 10.27
N ILE A 26 -1.37 0.98 9.71
CA ILE A 26 -0.44 1.68 8.81
C ILE A 26 0.87 2.01 9.51
N ALA A 27 0.81 2.48 10.74
CA ALA A 27 2.02 2.80 11.50
C ALA A 27 2.90 1.56 11.71
N VAL A 28 2.28 0.43 12.04
CA VAL A 28 3.00 -0.85 12.22
C VAL A 28 3.58 -1.35 10.89
N HIS A 29 2.78 -1.28 9.82
CA HIS A 29 3.23 -1.69 8.49
C HIS A 29 4.43 -0.87 8.03
N THR A 30 4.37 0.45 8.19
CA THR A 30 5.45 1.34 7.77
C THR A 30 6.76 1.03 8.49
N LYS A 31 6.69 0.82 9.80
CA LYS A 31 7.87 0.45 10.58
C LYS A 31 8.45 -0.89 10.13
N TRP A 32 7.59 -1.87 9.93
CA TRP A 32 8.00 -3.19 9.44
C TRP A 32 8.67 -3.08 8.07
N MET A 33 8.11 -2.26 7.15
CA MET A 33 8.70 -2.04 5.84
C MET A 33 10.10 -1.45 5.94
N GLU A 34 10.28 -0.46 6.80
CA GLU A 34 11.59 0.16 7.00
C GLU A 34 12.63 -0.83 7.49
N GLU A 35 12.23 -1.76 8.35
CA GLU A 35 13.13 -2.75 8.94
C GLU A 35 13.46 -3.93 8.02
N THR A 36 12.65 -4.20 7.02
CA THR A 36 12.75 -5.43 6.23
C THR A 36 13.03 -5.25 4.74
N HIS A 37 12.85 -4.04 4.20
CA HIS A 37 12.96 -3.82 2.77
C HIS A 37 14.33 -3.28 2.35
N TYR A 38 14.64 -3.42 1.07
CA TYR A 38 15.98 -3.21 0.53
C TYR A 38 16.13 -1.82 -0.07
N ARG A 39 17.31 -1.23 0.11
CA ARG A 39 17.63 0.09 -0.45
C ARG A 39 18.48 0.00 -1.72
N SER A 40 18.82 -1.21 -2.14
CA SER A 40 19.63 -1.45 -3.34
C SER A 40 19.34 -2.84 -3.89
N GLY A 41 19.79 -3.09 -5.12
CA GLY A 41 19.65 -4.38 -5.77
C GLY A 41 18.30 -4.55 -6.46
N GLU A 42 18.03 -5.77 -6.96
CA GLU A 42 16.84 -6.02 -7.76
C GLU A 42 15.53 -6.01 -6.94
N LYS A 43 15.63 -6.11 -5.61
CA LYS A 43 14.46 -6.02 -4.73
C LYS A 43 14.28 -4.64 -4.13
N LYS A 44 15.05 -3.65 -4.60
CA LYS A 44 15.03 -2.29 -4.05
C LYS A 44 13.61 -1.72 -4.03
N LEU A 45 13.25 -1.15 -2.90
CA LEU A 45 12.06 -0.32 -2.75
C LEU A 45 12.48 1.14 -2.90
N TYR A 46 11.96 1.82 -3.91
CA TYR A 46 12.28 3.23 -4.14
C TYR A 46 11.57 4.14 -3.15
N PHE A 47 10.28 3.89 -2.95
CA PHE A 47 9.50 4.64 -1.97
C PHE A 47 8.21 3.92 -1.64
N LEU A 48 7.63 4.30 -0.51
CA LEU A 48 6.33 3.84 -0.06
C LEU A 48 5.56 5.07 0.42
N ASN A 49 4.32 5.17 -0.01
CA ASN A 49 3.41 6.21 0.48
C ASN A 49 2.10 5.60 0.92
N TRP A 50 1.62 6.04 2.07
CA TRP A 50 0.25 5.84 2.49
C TRP A 50 -0.47 7.17 2.39
N SER A 51 -1.68 7.18 1.87
CA SER A 51 -2.53 8.36 1.90
C SER A 51 -3.93 8.00 2.38
N LYS A 52 -4.65 9.00 2.88
CA LYS A 52 -5.95 8.84 3.49
C LYS A 52 -6.84 9.97 3.00
N ALA A 53 -8.06 9.64 2.58
CA ALA A 53 -9.01 10.62 2.06
C ALA A 53 -10.45 10.16 2.28
N PRO A 54 -11.41 11.09 2.27
CA PRO A 54 -12.81 10.68 2.19
C PRO A 54 -13.06 9.96 0.87
N GLU A 55 -13.87 8.90 0.90
CA GLU A 55 -14.30 8.25 -0.33
C GLU A 55 -15.29 9.15 -1.07
N ILE A 56 -15.05 9.35 -2.38
CA ILE A 56 -15.93 10.11 -3.24
C ILE A 56 -16.54 9.17 -4.28
N LYS A 57 -17.87 9.18 -4.40
CA LYS A 57 -18.59 8.48 -5.46
C LYS A 57 -19.61 9.42 -6.07
N GLU A 58 -19.63 9.46 -7.41
CA GLU A 58 -20.54 10.31 -8.16
C GLU A 58 -20.48 11.77 -7.70
N GLY A 59 -19.24 12.22 -7.40
CA GLY A 59 -18.99 13.61 -6.99
C GLY A 59 -19.36 13.94 -5.55
N LYS A 60 -19.71 12.95 -4.74
CA LYS A 60 -20.13 13.15 -3.35
C LYS A 60 -19.37 12.27 -2.39
N GLU A 61 -19.17 12.76 -1.16
CA GLU A 61 -18.60 11.95 -0.09
C GLU A 61 -19.61 10.90 0.36
N THR A 62 -19.14 9.65 0.51
CA THR A 62 -20.00 8.55 0.94
C THR A 62 -20.09 8.41 2.46
N GLY A 63 -19.19 9.07 3.19
CA GLY A 63 -19.03 8.86 4.63
C GLY A 63 -17.98 7.81 4.98
N ASN A 64 -17.54 7.03 4.00
CA ASN A 64 -16.46 6.06 4.20
C ASN A 64 -15.09 6.73 4.02
N ILE A 65 -14.04 6.09 4.51
CA ILE A 65 -12.67 6.58 4.42
C ILE A 65 -11.85 5.65 3.53
N MET A 66 -11.08 6.24 2.63
CA MET A 66 -10.22 5.53 1.69
C MET A 66 -8.77 5.63 2.12
N PHE A 67 -8.06 4.51 2.10
CA PHE A 67 -6.62 4.43 2.34
C PHE A 67 -5.94 3.89 1.10
N VAL A 68 -4.89 4.56 0.65
CA VAL A 68 -4.16 4.15 -0.56
C VAL A 68 -2.71 3.89 -0.22
N LEU A 69 -2.25 2.69 -0.57
CA LEU A 69 -0.86 2.29 -0.47
C LEU A 69 -0.24 2.33 -1.86
N THR A 70 0.90 3.00 -1.98
CA THR A 70 1.71 2.98 -3.20
C THR A 70 3.13 2.62 -2.83
N GLU A 71 3.66 1.57 -3.46
CA GLU A 71 5.06 1.15 -3.31
C GLU A 71 5.65 1.00 -4.70
N VAL A 72 6.88 1.48 -4.90
CA VAL A 72 7.56 1.32 -6.17
C VAL A 72 8.84 0.54 -5.96
N TYR A 73 8.96 -0.58 -6.68
CA TYR A 73 10.08 -1.52 -6.60
C TYR A 73 10.88 -1.52 -7.89
N GLU A 74 12.16 -1.87 -7.79
CA GLU A 74 13.03 -2.05 -8.95
C GLU A 74 12.47 -3.08 -9.93
N SER A 75 11.91 -4.18 -9.41
CA SER A 75 11.34 -5.25 -10.23
C SER A 75 10.26 -6.02 -9.46
N ILE A 76 9.58 -6.92 -10.17
CA ILE A 76 8.57 -7.81 -9.58
C ILE A 76 9.16 -8.65 -8.44
N SER A 77 10.46 -8.97 -8.49
CA SER A 77 11.08 -9.76 -7.42
C SER A 77 10.97 -9.07 -6.06
N GLY A 78 10.96 -7.74 -6.03
CA GLY A 78 10.73 -6.98 -4.80
C GLY A 78 9.33 -7.18 -4.25
N VAL A 79 8.33 -7.24 -5.11
CA VAL A 79 6.93 -7.50 -4.71
C VAL A 79 6.79 -8.93 -4.19
N ASP A 80 7.38 -9.90 -4.88
CA ASP A 80 7.33 -11.31 -4.46
C ASP A 80 7.97 -11.48 -3.07
N ASP A 81 9.13 -10.86 -2.87
CA ASP A 81 9.81 -10.87 -1.57
C ASP A 81 8.96 -10.21 -0.48
N HIS A 82 8.34 -9.06 -0.80
CA HIS A 82 7.44 -8.37 0.12
C HIS A 82 6.31 -9.27 0.58
N GLU A 83 5.64 -9.93 -0.36
CA GLU A 83 4.52 -10.82 -0.03
C GLU A 83 4.97 -11.98 0.86
N GLN A 84 6.10 -12.56 0.56
CA GLN A 84 6.64 -13.67 1.37
C GLN A 84 7.01 -13.22 2.77
N GLN A 85 7.69 -12.09 2.90
CA GLN A 85 8.05 -11.54 4.21
C GLN A 85 6.82 -11.17 5.02
N ALA A 86 5.79 -10.61 4.39
CA ALA A 86 4.56 -10.24 5.07
C ALA A 86 3.87 -11.46 5.67
N GLN A 87 3.81 -12.57 4.93
CA GLN A 87 3.24 -13.82 5.44
C GLN A 87 4.03 -14.36 6.62
N ASN A 88 5.35 -14.18 6.61
CA ASN A 88 6.24 -14.76 7.62
C ASN A 88 6.38 -13.92 8.89
N SER A 89 6.33 -12.59 8.78
CA SER A 89 6.72 -11.73 9.89
C SER A 89 5.85 -10.50 10.15
N LEU A 90 4.92 -10.17 9.26
CA LEU A 90 4.08 -9.00 9.48
C LEU A 90 2.87 -9.37 10.34
N THR A 91 2.75 -8.72 11.50
CA THR A 91 1.59 -8.88 12.37
C THR A 91 1.00 -7.51 12.64
N LEU A 92 -0.25 -7.32 12.25
CA LEU A 92 -0.95 -6.05 12.45
C LEU A 92 -1.82 -6.10 13.71
N PRO A 93 -1.97 -4.97 14.40
CA PRO A 93 -2.75 -4.94 15.64
C PRO A 93 -4.26 -5.14 15.45
N HIS A 94 -4.78 -4.84 14.25
CA HIS A 94 -6.22 -4.98 13.98
C HIS A 94 -6.44 -5.80 12.71
N ASP A 95 -7.54 -6.56 12.71
CA ASP A 95 -7.98 -7.33 11.56
C ASP A 95 -8.33 -6.39 10.40
N MET A 96 -7.66 -6.54 9.27
CA MET A 96 -7.85 -5.69 8.10
C MET A 96 -9.21 -5.87 7.43
N SER A 97 -9.94 -6.94 7.71
CA SER A 97 -11.26 -7.19 7.13
C SER A 97 -12.38 -6.47 7.90
N GLU A 98 -12.11 -6.05 9.13
CA GLU A 98 -13.12 -5.43 9.99
C GLU A 98 -13.49 -4.05 9.48
N GLY A 99 -14.78 -3.87 9.18
CA GLY A 99 -15.28 -2.61 8.64
C GLY A 99 -14.93 -2.34 7.19
N LEU A 100 -14.29 -3.28 6.52
CA LEU A 100 -13.87 -3.15 5.13
C LEU A 100 -15.09 -3.17 4.20
N VAL A 101 -15.21 -2.15 3.35
CA VAL A 101 -16.28 -2.01 2.36
C VAL A 101 -15.80 -2.52 1.00
N GLU A 102 -14.57 -2.17 0.62
CA GLU A 102 -14.02 -2.49 -0.69
C GLU A 102 -12.50 -2.54 -0.63
N LEU A 103 -11.92 -3.45 -1.41
CA LEU A 103 -10.48 -3.55 -1.56
C LEU A 103 -10.14 -3.69 -3.04
N THR A 104 -9.26 -2.82 -3.53
CA THR A 104 -8.74 -2.88 -4.90
C THR A 104 -7.26 -3.22 -4.84
N ILE A 105 -6.84 -4.21 -5.61
CA ILE A 105 -5.45 -4.68 -5.63
C ILE A 105 -4.86 -4.53 -7.03
N CYS A 106 -3.73 -3.83 -7.13
CA CYS A 106 -2.94 -3.74 -8.35
C CYS A 106 -1.46 -3.86 -7.96
N ASP A 107 -1.00 -5.08 -7.74
CA ASP A 107 0.30 -5.34 -7.12
C ASP A 107 1.48 -5.36 -8.09
N ARG A 108 1.25 -5.57 -9.38
CA ARG A 108 2.32 -5.78 -10.35
C ARG A 108 2.19 -4.86 -11.55
N GLY A 109 1.89 -3.60 -11.28
CA GLY A 109 1.77 -2.60 -12.33
C GLY A 109 3.13 -2.27 -12.91
N ALA A 110 3.26 -2.30 -14.23
CA ALA A 110 4.45 -1.80 -14.90
C ALA A 110 4.26 -0.31 -15.16
N ILE A 111 5.17 0.50 -14.64
CA ILE A 111 5.07 1.95 -14.81
C ILE A 111 5.33 2.28 -16.29
N LYS A 112 4.35 2.87 -16.95
CA LYS A 112 4.40 3.17 -18.38
C LYS A 112 5.09 4.52 -18.64
N HIS A 113 4.75 5.52 -17.87
CA HIS A 113 5.32 6.86 -17.99
C HIS A 113 5.55 7.41 -16.59
N SER A 114 6.69 8.06 -16.41
CA SER A 114 7.03 8.68 -15.14
C SER A 114 7.58 10.08 -15.44
N LEU A 115 6.96 11.09 -14.85
CA LEU A 115 7.35 12.49 -15.06
C LEU A 115 8.13 12.98 -13.84
N TRP A 116 9.27 13.63 -14.12
CA TRP A 116 10.19 14.13 -13.11
C TRP A 116 10.86 12.98 -12.32
N LYS A 117 11.60 13.36 -11.36
CA LYS A 117 12.34 12.42 -10.51
C LYS A 117 11.79 12.41 -9.08
#